data_0759eaa01afab20272b656af061b0ba2
#
_entry.id   0759eaa01afab20272b656af061b0ba2
#
_cell.length_a   1.000
_cell.length_b   1.000
_cell.length_c   1.000
_cell.angle_alpha   90.00
_cell.angle_beta   90.00
_cell.angle_gamma   90.00
#
_symmetry.space_group_name_H-M   'P 1'
#
loop_
_entity.id
_entity.type
_entity.pdbx_description
1 polymer ?
#
loop_
_entity_poly.entity_id
_entity_poly.type
_entity_poly.pdbx_seq_one_letter_code
_entity_poly.pdbx_strand_id
1 'polypeptide(L)'
;MPKLTAAEKKWLKKVQAVLDECPSDRIAFYTIGDHDLHAYDVGKYNEISAYQDRKWNADFCTAVDACDASFDEKLLFKNPVESTSG
;
A
#
# COMPACT_ATOMS: atom_id res chain seq x y z
N MET A 1 23.90 -6.74 13.26
CA MET A 1 22.99 -6.66 12.12
C MET A 1 22.77 -8.02 11.50
N PRO A 2 21.52 -8.46 11.38
CA PRO A 2 21.25 -9.71 10.68
C PRO A 2 21.68 -9.64 9.23
N LYS A 3 22.17 -10.76 8.74
CA LYS A 3 22.59 -10.87 7.34
C LYS A 3 21.62 -11.74 6.57
N LEU A 4 21.29 -11.33 5.36
CA LEU A 4 20.45 -12.13 4.50
C LEU A 4 21.27 -13.28 3.89
N THR A 5 20.64 -14.42 3.71
CA THR A 5 21.22 -15.49 2.90
C THR A 5 21.20 -15.07 1.43
N ALA A 6 21.96 -15.77 0.60
CA ALA A 6 21.97 -15.49 -0.85
C ALA A 6 20.58 -15.67 -1.45
N ALA A 7 19.84 -16.69 -1.01
CA ALA A 7 18.48 -16.95 -1.49
C ALA A 7 17.53 -15.82 -1.09
N GLU A 8 17.65 -15.32 0.13
CA GLU A 8 16.81 -14.22 0.61
C GLU A 8 17.09 -12.93 -0.16
N LYS A 9 18.36 -12.62 -0.39
CA LYS A 9 18.73 -11.44 -1.20
C LYS A 9 18.18 -11.54 -2.62
N LYS A 10 18.29 -12.71 -3.22
CA LYS A 10 17.80 -12.94 -4.57
C LYS A 10 16.29 -12.74 -4.65
N TRP A 11 15.56 -13.25 -3.64
CA TRP A 11 14.12 -13.08 -3.58
C TRP A 11 13.71 -11.62 -3.45
N LEU A 12 14.36 -10.86 -2.56
CA LEU A 12 14.06 -9.44 -2.39
C LEU A 12 14.30 -8.65 -3.67
N LYS A 13 15.36 -8.99 -4.42
CA LYS A 13 15.64 -8.34 -5.71
C LYS A 13 14.56 -8.62 -6.75
N LYS A 14 14.02 -9.86 -6.74
CA LYS A 14 12.89 -10.21 -7.61
C LYS A 14 11.66 -9.39 -7.29
N VAL A 15 11.35 -9.25 -5.99
CA VAL A 15 10.20 -8.46 -5.56
C VAL A 15 10.36 -7.00 -6.01
N GLN A 16 11.55 -6.44 -5.80
CA GLN A 16 11.81 -5.06 -6.21
C GLN A 16 11.67 -4.88 -7.72
N ALA A 17 12.15 -5.84 -8.49
CA ALA A 17 12.04 -5.79 -9.95
C ALA A 17 10.58 -5.80 -10.40
N VAL A 18 9.75 -6.61 -9.76
CA VAL A 18 8.31 -6.66 -10.07
C VAL A 18 7.64 -5.32 -9.74
N LEU A 19 7.98 -4.73 -8.60
CA LEU A 19 7.44 -3.42 -8.21
C LEU A 19 7.85 -2.34 -9.21
N ASP A 20 9.10 -2.38 -9.69
CA ASP A 20 9.62 -1.40 -10.66
C ASP A 20 8.94 -1.53 -12.02
N GLU A 21 8.36 -2.68 -12.31
CA GLU A 21 7.66 -2.95 -13.57
C GLU A 21 6.19 -2.53 -13.56
N CYS A 22 5.74 -1.83 -12.53
CA CYS A 22 4.36 -1.40 -12.43
C CYS A 22 3.96 -0.65 -13.73
N PRO A 23 2.86 -1.07 -14.39
CA PRO A 23 2.54 -0.58 -15.73
C PRO A 23 1.91 0.82 -15.76
N SER A 24 1.62 1.40 -14.61
CA SER A 24 0.96 2.71 -14.56
C SER A 24 1.45 3.49 -13.34
N ASP A 25 1.20 4.79 -13.35
CA ASP A 25 1.57 5.67 -12.23
C ASP A 25 0.43 5.86 -11.23
N ARG A 26 -0.69 5.18 -11.42
CA ARG A 26 -1.86 5.39 -10.54
C ARG A 26 -2.04 4.34 -9.46
N ILE A 27 -1.34 3.22 -9.54
CA ILE A 27 -1.45 2.15 -8.54
C ILE A 27 -0.54 2.44 -7.37
N ALA A 28 -1.12 2.72 -6.21
CA ALA A 28 -0.39 2.91 -4.97
C ALA A 28 -0.97 1.98 -3.91
N PHE A 29 -0.35 1.94 -2.75
CA PHE A 29 -0.74 0.97 -1.71
C PHE A 29 -0.82 1.64 -0.36
N TYR A 30 -1.67 1.08 0.50
CA TYR A 30 -1.70 1.43 1.93
C TYR A 30 -1.87 0.16 2.75
N THR A 31 -1.49 0.23 4.02
CA THR A 31 -1.66 -0.88 4.95
C THR A 31 -2.46 -0.44 6.16
N ILE A 32 -3.25 -1.38 6.69
CA ILE A 32 -4.01 -1.14 7.92
C ILE A 32 -3.47 -1.97 9.09
N GLY A 33 -2.22 -2.46 8.94
CA GLY A 33 -1.56 -3.21 9.99
C GLY A 33 -1.68 -4.72 9.90
N ASP A 34 -2.30 -5.22 8.83
CA ASP A 34 -2.41 -6.65 8.55
C ASP A 34 -1.26 -7.10 7.65
N HIS A 35 -1.26 -8.40 7.29
CA HIS A 35 -0.25 -8.97 6.41
C HIS A 35 -0.51 -8.68 4.93
N ASP A 36 -1.03 -7.49 4.63
CA ASP A 36 -1.38 -7.14 3.26
C ASP A 36 -1.17 -5.67 2.97
N LEU A 37 -1.11 -5.37 1.66
CA LEU A 37 -1.10 -4.01 1.15
C LEU A 37 -2.29 -3.87 0.21
N HIS A 38 -3.13 -2.87 0.46
CA HIS A 38 -4.31 -2.60 -0.34
C HIS A 38 -3.99 -1.64 -1.47
N ALA A 39 -4.42 -1.96 -2.68
CA ALA A 39 -4.17 -1.12 -3.85
C ALA A 39 -5.25 -0.06 -3.99
N TYR A 40 -4.84 1.17 -4.28
CA TYR A 40 -5.77 2.26 -4.50
C TYR A 40 -5.28 3.18 -5.61
N ASP A 41 -6.19 4.00 -6.13
CA ASP A 41 -5.91 4.94 -7.21
C ASP A 41 -5.35 6.24 -6.65
N VAL A 42 -4.02 6.42 -6.74
CA VAL A 42 -3.36 7.63 -6.25
C VAL A 42 -3.74 8.86 -7.10
N GLY A 43 -4.29 8.65 -8.30
CA GLY A 43 -4.83 9.73 -9.11
C GLY A 43 -5.97 10.46 -8.44
N LYS A 44 -6.61 9.83 -7.44
CA LYS A 44 -7.70 10.45 -6.66
C LYS A 44 -7.22 10.98 -5.31
N TYR A 45 -5.92 11.14 -5.15
CA TYR A 45 -5.35 11.54 -3.86
C TYR A 45 -5.91 12.88 -3.35
N ASN A 46 -6.11 13.85 -4.25
CA ASN A 46 -6.66 15.15 -3.84
C ASN A 46 -8.08 15.02 -3.30
N GLU A 47 -8.89 14.15 -3.91
CA GLU A 47 -10.25 13.87 -3.43
C GLU A 47 -10.24 13.19 -2.08
N ILE A 48 -9.32 12.22 -1.89
CA ILE A 48 -9.15 11.49 -0.63
C ILE A 48 -8.75 12.47 0.48
N SER A 49 -7.76 13.32 0.20
CA SER A 49 -7.27 14.31 1.15
C SER A 49 -8.39 15.31 1.53
N ALA A 50 -9.14 15.77 0.54
CA ALA A 50 -10.27 16.68 0.78
C ALA A 50 -11.35 16.01 1.63
N TYR A 51 -11.61 14.72 1.40
CA TYR A 51 -12.59 13.99 2.21
C TYR A 51 -12.13 13.91 3.67
N GLN A 52 -10.85 13.62 3.91
CA GLN A 52 -10.29 13.55 5.27
C GLN A 52 -10.38 14.91 5.97
N ASP A 53 -10.16 15.99 5.23
CA ASP A 53 -10.27 17.35 5.78
C ASP A 53 -11.71 17.72 6.16
N ARG A 54 -12.69 17.30 5.36
CA ARG A 54 -14.11 17.58 5.63
C ARG A 54 -14.68 16.70 6.72
N LYS A 55 -14.21 15.45 6.82
CA LYS A 55 -14.70 14.48 7.78
C LYS A 55 -13.68 14.33 8.91
N TRP A 56 -13.90 15.05 9.97
CA TRP A 56 -13.02 15.02 11.13
C TRP A 56 -12.73 13.59 11.57
N ASN A 57 -11.45 13.24 11.67
CA ASN A 57 -10.97 11.93 12.08
C ASN A 57 -11.28 10.78 11.12
N ALA A 58 -11.61 11.06 9.87
CA ALA A 58 -11.74 10.00 8.89
C ALA A 58 -10.36 9.38 8.63
N ASP A 59 -10.25 8.05 8.73
CA ASP A 59 -9.00 7.40 8.42
C ASP A 59 -8.85 7.24 6.89
N PHE A 60 -7.65 6.88 6.48
CA PHE A 60 -7.32 6.79 5.06
C PHE A 60 -8.18 5.73 4.35
N CYS A 61 -8.38 4.59 5.00
CA CYS A 61 -9.17 3.48 4.44
C CYS A 61 -10.60 3.94 4.14
N THR A 62 -11.23 4.63 5.09
CA THR A 62 -12.59 5.16 4.92
C THR A 62 -12.64 6.17 3.78
N ALA A 63 -11.64 7.05 3.70
CA ALA A 63 -11.58 8.07 2.66
C ALA A 63 -11.42 7.45 1.27
N VAL A 64 -10.60 6.42 1.15
CA VAL A 64 -10.40 5.70 -0.11
C VAL A 64 -11.72 5.10 -0.61
N ASP A 65 -12.46 4.45 0.30
CA ASP A 65 -13.74 3.85 -0.05
C ASP A 65 -14.78 4.90 -0.42
N ALA A 66 -14.83 6.00 0.33
CA ALA A 66 -15.79 7.07 0.09
C ALA A 66 -15.56 7.77 -1.25
N CYS A 67 -14.31 7.85 -1.69
CA CYS A 67 -13.95 8.46 -2.96
C CYS A 67 -13.95 7.49 -4.13
N ASP A 68 -14.37 6.24 -3.91
CA ASP A 68 -14.37 5.19 -4.92
C ASP A 68 -12.96 5.02 -5.53
N ALA A 69 -11.95 5.05 -4.68
CA ALA A 69 -10.55 4.99 -5.09
C ALA A 69 -9.93 3.62 -4.85
N SER A 70 -10.67 2.67 -4.28
CA SER A 70 -10.17 1.31 -4.05
C SER A 70 -10.25 0.51 -5.34
N PHE A 71 -9.20 -0.26 -5.63
CA PHE A 71 -9.23 -1.21 -6.74
C PHE A 71 -9.79 -2.57 -6.31
N ASP A 72 -10.14 -2.72 -5.02
CA ASP A 72 -10.59 -4.00 -4.45
C ASP A 72 -9.59 -5.13 -4.66
N GLU A 73 -8.32 -4.76 -4.68
CA GLU A 73 -7.21 -5.70 -4.85
C GLU A 73 -6.19 -5.47 -3.74
N LYS A 74 -5.52 -6.53 -3.35
CA LYS A 74 -4.48 -6.45 -2.34
C LYS A 74 -3.39 -7.48 -2.57
N LEU A 75 -2.21 -7.20 -2.03
CA LEU A 75 -1.10 -8.13 -2.02
C LEU A 75 -1.06 -8.79 -0.64
N LEU A 76 -1.11 -10.11 -0.60
CA LEU A 76 -1.03 -10.86 0.65
C LEU A 76 0.41 -11.29 0.90
N PHE A 77 0.90 -11.02 2.10
CA PHE A 77 2.25 -11.36 2.50
C PHE A 77 2.23 -12.64 3.34
N LYS A 78 3.16 -13.53 3.08
CA LYS A 78 3.32 -14.75 3.88
C LYS A 78 3.77 -14.41 5.31
N ASN A 79 4.62 -13.40 5.45
CA ASN A 79 5.20 -12.99 6.73
C ASN A 79 4.64 -11.65 7.16
N PRO A 80 4.75 -11.30 8.46
CA PRO A 80 4.15 -10.07 8.97
C PRO A 80 4.62 -8.80 8.28
N VAL A 81 3.71 -7.85 8.15
CA VAL A 81 3.98 -6.48 7.73
C VAL A 81 3.53 -5.59 8.89
N GLU A 82 4.49 -5.04 9.61
CA GLU A 82 4.17 -4.20 10.77
C GLU A 82 3.80 -2.80 10.33
N SER A 83 2.80 -2.24 11.00
CA SER A 83 2.41 -0.85 10.82
C SER A 83 3.08 -0.03 11.91
N THR A 84 3.89 0.92 11.51
CA THR A 84 4.52 1.82 12.48
C THR A 84 3.92 3.21 12.30
N SER A 85 3.35 3.75 13.36
CA SER A 85 2.80 5.09 13.31
C SER A 85 3.83 6.09 13.81
N GLY A 86 4.36 6.79 12.92
CA GLY A 86 5.19 7.95 13.18
C GLY A 86 6.51 7.76 13.80
#